data_038da8ff12ee3e9dd1f69566419a088d
#
_entry.id   038da8ff12ee3e9dd1f69566419a088d
#
_cell.length_a   1.000
_cell.length_b   1.000
_cell.length_c   1.000
_cell.angle_alpha   90.00
_cell.angle_beta   90.00
_cell.angle_gamma   90.00
#
_symmetry.space_group_name_H-M   'P 1'
#
loop_
_entity.id
_entity.type
_entity.pdbx_description
1 polymer ?
#
loop_
_entity_poly.entity_id
_entity_poly.type
_entity_poly.pdbx_seq_one_letter_code
_entity_poly.pdbx_strand_id
1 'polypeptide(L)'
;MRLLAVLGAASAMLGACAGPIPTIGSPVAGYTRSNAFLLAGYSEKSIDTTHYEVSANGTQATPKARVEKIAMTRAAEIGVEGKQRYFRVVSVQHGMRCGKKQELYKGPTQPALRYPTVTLDVIYANGAAPPDASWQVSADAHARLAEELRTEAVASDESVAVAADVKGQCGAT
;
A
#
# COMPACT_ATOMS: atom_id res chain seq x y z
N MET A 1 11.65 -67.09 22.54
CA MET A 1 11.03 -65.87 22.97
C MET A 1 11.99 -64.71 22.73
N ARG A 2 11.75 -63.92 21.71
CA ARG A 2 12.57 -62.76 21.32
C ARG A 2 11.66 -61.56 21.26
N LEU A 3 11.82 -60.61 22.19
CA LEU A 3 11.21 -59.27 22.15
C LEU A 3 11.98 -58.40 21.15
N LEU A 4 11.30 -57.88 20.15
CA LEU A 4 11.79 -56.85 19.26
C LEU A 4 11.15 -55.53 19.71
N ALA A 5 11.97 -54.64 20.26
CA ALA A 5 11.59 -53.26 20.54
C ALA A 5 11.76 -52.41 19.29
N VAL A 6 10.64 -51.83 18.81
CA VAL A 6 10.64 -50.87 17.68
C VAL A 6 10.72 -49.49 18.28
N LEU A 7 11.87 -48.81 18.12
CA LEU A 7 12.04 -47.38 18.39
C LEU A 7 11.49 -46.60 17.19
N GLY A 8 10.35 -45.95 17.36
CA GLY A 8 9.83 -44.98 16.42
C GLY A 8 10.53 -43.61 16.61
N ALA A 9 11.31 -43.20 15.62
CA ALA A 9 11.87 -41.86 15.57
C ALA A 9 10.80 -40.86 15.08
N ALA A 10 10.33 -40.01 15.99
CA ALA A 10 9.45 -38.88 15.64
C ALA A 10 10.33 -37.72 15.10
N SER A 11 10.39 -37.58 13.78
CA SER A 11 11.00 -36.41 13.14
C SER A 11 10.02 -35.25 13.20
N ALA A 12 10.26 -34.31 14.13
CA ALA A 12 9.57 -33.02 14.19
C ALA A 12 10.05 -32.16 13.01
N MET A 13 9.20 -32.03 11.98
CA MET A 13 9.41 -31.02 10.94
C MET A 13 9.05 -29.64 11.52
N LEU A 14 10.07 -28.89 11.91
CA LEU A 14 9.99 -27.47 12.13
C LEU A 14 9.84 -26.78 10.76
N GLY A 15 8.58 -26.64 10.32
CA GLY A 15 8.25 -25.79 9.18
C GLY A 15 8.56 -24.34 9.53
N ALA A 16 9.73 -23.85 9.13
CA ALA A 16 10.06 -22.44 9.19
C ALA A 16 9.07 -21.70 8.28
N CYS A 17 8.13 -20.97 8.87
CA CYS A 17 7.39 -19.92 8.18
C CYS A 17 8.38 -18.80 7.85
N ALA A 18 9.15 -18.96 6.78
CA ALA A 18 9.89 -17.89 6.15
C ALA A 18 8.88 -17.03 5.40
N GLY A 19 8.16 -16.15 6.12
CA GLY A 19 7.51 -15.02 5.49
C GLY A 19 8.55 -14.19 4.75
N PRO A 20 8.23 -13.56 3.61
CA PRO A 20 9.18 -12.73 2.91
C PRO A 20 9.64 -11.63 3.87
N ILE A 21 10.93 -11.67 4.23
CA ILE A 21 11.56 -10.59 4.99
C ILE A 21 11.41 -9.35 4.13
N PRO A 22 10.79 -8.25 4.62
CA PRO A 22 10.72 -7.02 3.86
C PRO A 22 12.16 -6.59 3.59
N THR A 23 12.58 -6.68 2.34
CA THR A 23 13.88 -6.19 1.90
C THR A 23 13.91 -4.70 2.19
N ILE A 24 14.76 -4.27 3.11
CA ILE A 24 15.09 -2.87 3.32
C ILE A 24 15.56 -2.35 1.96
N GLY A 25 14.73 -1.50 1.32
CA GLY A 25 15.01 -0.99 -0.02
C GLY A 25 14.15 -1.56 -1.14
N SER A 26 12.97 -2.15 -0.87
CA SER A 26 12.02 -2.44 -1.96
C SER A 26 11.80 -1.17 -2.80
N PRO A 27 12.10 -1.17 -4.10
CA PRO A 27 11.99 0.02 -4.95
C PRO A 27 10.54 0.52 -5.06
N VAL A 28 9.55 -0.30 -4.73
CA VAL A 28 8.12 -0.01 -4.87
C VAL A 28 7.40 -0.21 -3.54
N ALA A 29 6.46 0.69 -3.21
CA ALA A 29 5.67 0.59 -1.99
C ALA A 29 4.81 -0.67 -1.98
N GLY A 30 4.84 -1.39 -0.85
CA GLY A 30 3.94 -2.49 -0.54
C GLY A 30 2.62 -2.02 0.07
N TYR A 31 1.65 -2.95 0.15
CA TYR A 31 0.41 -2.72 0.89
C TYR A 31 0.66 -2.91 2.39
N THR A 32 1.12 -1.86 3.05
CA THR A 32 1.46 -1.83 4.47
C THR A 32 0.99 -0.53 5.10
N ARG A 33 0.72 -0.54 6.40
CA ARG A 33 0.43 0.70 7.12
C ARG A 33 1.71 1.52 7.27
N SER A 34 1.65 2.79 6.88
CA SER A 34 2.76 3.73 7.10
C SER A 34 2.92 4.07 8.59
N ASN A 35 4.15 4.33 9.01
CA ASN A 35 4.49 4.74 10.37
C ASN A 35 5.68 5.70 10.35
N ALA A 36 6.17 6.11 11.53
CA ALA A 36 7.28 7.05 11.64
C ALA A 36 8.59 6.58 10.97
N PHE A 37 8.79 5.27 10.83
CA PHE A 37 9.98 4.69 10.20
C PHE A 37 9.71 4.28 8.75
N LEU A 38 8.52 3.76 8.46
CA LEU A 38 8.09 3.35 7.13
C LEU A 38 7.08 4.35 6.59
N LEU A 39 7.58 5.36 5.88
CA LEU A 39 6.75 6.45 5.34
C LEU A 39 5.93 6.03 4.11
N ALA A 40 6.37 4.99 3.38
CA ALA A 40 5.61 4.41 2.27
C ALA A 40 4.52 3.47 2.78
N GLY A 41 3.38 3.43 2.09
CA GLY A 41 2.22 2.64 2.49
C GLY A 41 1.00 3.51 2.73
N TYR A 42 -0.02 2.96 3.40
CA TYR A 42 -1.28 3.66 3.66
C TYR A 42 -1.40 4.19 5.09
N SER A 43 -2.27 5.16 5.24
CA SER A 43 -2.80 5.65 6.52
C SER A 43 -4.27 6.05 6.35
N GLU A 44 -5.02 6.02 7.44
CA GLU A 44 -6.41 6.46 7.45
C GLU A 44 -6.69 7.38 8.63
N LYS A 45 -7.66 8.26 8.44
CA LYS A 45 -8.22 9.13 9.47
C LYS A 45 -9.73 9.05 9.39
N SER A 46 -10.36 8.61 10.49
CA SER A 46 -11.81 8.67 10.63
C SER A 46 -12.24 10.12 10.82
N ILE A 47 -13.18 10.59 10.03
CA ILE A 47 -13.86 11.88 10.17
C ILE A 47 -15.11 11.65 11.02
N ASP A 48 -15.88 10.62 10.68
CA ASP A 48 -16.99 10.11 11.47
C ASP A 48 -17.16 8.59 11.27
N THR A 49 -18.30 8.01 11.66
CA THR A 49 -18.57 6.57 11.58
C THR A 49 -18.68 6.03 10.15
N THR A 50 -18.95 6.90 9.18
CA THR A 50 -19.19 6.56 7.77
C THR A 50 -18.30 7.34 6.81
N HIS A 51 -17.40 8.17 7.32
CA HIS A 51 -16.60 9.07 6.52
C HIS A 51 -15.13 9.00 6.93
N TYR A 52 -14.24 8.73 5.97
CA TYR A 52 -12.81 8.54 6.19
C TYR A 52 -12.00 9.29 5.14
N GLU A 53 -10.88 9.83 5.58
CA GLU A 53 -9.78 10.22 4.71
C GLU A 53 -8.76 9.08 4.66
N VAL A 54 -8.49 8.54 3.48
CA VAL A 54 -7.54 7.45 3.26
C VAL A 54 -6.39 7.96 2.41
N SER A 55 -5.19 7.91 2.95
CA SER A 55 -3.99 8.37 2.24
C SER A 55 -3.04 7.22 1.95
N ALA A 56 -2.31 7.30 0.83
CA ALA A 56 -1.18 6.43 0.56
C ALA A 56 0.03 7.22 0.06
N ASN A 57 1.20 6.73 0.43
CA ASN A 57 2.49 7.30 0.06
C ASN A 57 3.32 6.24 -0.67
N GLY A 58 3.87 6.59 -1.81
CA GLY A 58 4.82 5.77 -2.55
C GLY A 58 6.26 5.94 -2.08
N THR A 59 7.14 5.11 -2.61
CA THR A 59 8.59 5.35 -2.71
C THR A 59 8.87 6.17 -3.98
N GLN A 60 10.12 6.53 -4.22
CA GLN A 60 10.52 7.22 -5.47
C GLN A 60 10.22 6.41 -6.73
N ALA A 61 10.29 5.08 -6.64
CA ALA A 61 10.06 4.17 -7.75
C ALA A 61 8.61 3.67 -7.83
N THR A 62 7.71 4.15 -6.97
CA THR A 62 6.33 3.69 -6.97
C THR A 62 5.50 4.45 -8.00
N PRO A 63 4.89 3.77 -9.00
CA PRO A 63 3.97 4.40 -9.93
C PRO A 63 2.78 5.05 -9.21
N LYS A 64 2.33 6.21 -9.70
CA LYS A 64 1.15 6.92 -9.15
C LYS A 64 -0.09 6.03 -9.09
N ALA A 65 -0.33 5.25 -10.15
CA ALA A 65 -1.46 4.31 -10.21
C ALA A 65 -1.41 3.25 -9.10
N ARG A 66 -0.20 2.78 -8.73
CA ARG A 66 -0.04 1.84 -7.62
C ARG A 66 -0.32 2.49 -6.27
N VAL A 67 0.09 3.75 -6.07
CA VAL A 67 -0.21 4.50 -4.84
C VAL A 67 -1.72 4.67 -4.68
N GLU A 68 -2.43 5.02 -5.76
CA GLU A 68 -3.89 5.11 -5.77
C GLU A 68 -4.54 3.75 -5.48
N LYS A 69 -4.06 2.68 -6.12
CA LYS A 69 -4.54 1.32 -5.86
C LYS A 69 -4.37 0.92 -4.39
N ILE A 70 -3.24 1.27 -3.75
CA ILE A 70 -3.01 1.05 -2.31
C ILE A 70 -4.08 1.77 -1.48
N ALA A 71 -4.34 3.04 -1.76
CA ALA A 71 -5.37 3.81 -1.04
C ALA A 71 -6.78 3.24 -1.26
N MET A 72 -7.12 2.88 -2.50
CA MET A 72 -8.41 2.26 -2.85
C MET A 72 -8.61 0.90 -2.17
N THR A 73 -7.55 0.08 -2.10
CA THR A 73 -7.59 -1.20 -1.38
C THR A 73 -7.89 -0.98 0.10
N ARG A 74 -7.23 0.01 0.73
CA ARG A 74 -7.49 0.34 2.14
C ARG A 74 -8.89 0.90 2.35
N ALA A 75 -9.39 1.73 1.45
CA ALA A 75 -10.77 2.21 1.50
C ALA A 75 -11.78 1.05 1.48
N ALA A 76 -11.60 0.09 0.57
CA ALA A 76 -12.46 -1.09 0.50
C ALA A 76 -12.35 -1.98 1.75
N GLU A 77 -11.13 -2.17 2.29
CA GLU A 77 -10.86 -2.94 3.51
C GLU A 77 -11.53 -2.33 4.74
N ILE A 78 -11.48 -0.99 4.92
CA ILE A 78 -12.20 -0.27 5.99
C ILE A 78 -13.70 -0.59 5.91
N GLY A 79 -14.29 -0.63 4.70
CA GLY A 79 -15.67 -1.01 4.52
C GLY A 79 -15.96 -2.44 5.00
N VAL A 80 -15.07 -3.39 4.69
CA VAL A 80 -15.19 -4.79 5.16
C VAL A 80 -15.07 -4.87 6.69
N GLU A 81 -14.04 -4.25 7.27
CA GLU A 81 -13.79 -4.23 8.72
C GLU A 81 -14.95 -3.58 9.49
N GLY A 82 -15.45 -2.45 8.97
CA GLY A 82 -16.57 -1.70 9.53
C GLY A 82 -17.94 -2.29 9.22
N LYS A 83 -18.03 -3.45 8.52
CA LYS A 83 -19.28 -4.07 8.06
C LYS A 83 -20.12 -3.10 7.21
N GLN A 84 -19.48 -2.19 6.50
CA GLN A 84 -20.11 -1.26 5.56
C GLN A 84 -20.16 -1.94 4.18
N ARG A 85 -21.36 -2.19 3.69
CA ARG A 85 -21.56 -2.96 2.45
C ARG A 85 -21.06 -2.24 1.21
N TYR A 86 -21.19 -0.92 1.21
CA TYR A 86 -20.85 -0.07 0.06
C TYR A 86 -19.94 1.06 0.48
N PHE A 87 -19.06 1.46 -0.43
CA PHE A 87 -18.29 2.70 -0.31
C PHE A 87 -18.27 3.47 -1.61
N ARG A 88 -18.03 4.77 -1.51
CA ARG A 88 -17.82 5.68 -2.64
C ARG A 88 -16.67 6.61 -2.34
N VAL A 89 -15.79 6.80 -3.30
CA VAL A 89 -14.79 7.85 -3.28
C VAL A 89 -15.42 9.15 -3.76
N VAL A 90 -15.48 10.15 -2.89
CA VAL A 90 -16.05 11.48 -3.15
C VAL A 90 -15.05 12.35 -3.90
N SER A 91 -13.78 12.29 -3.50
CA SER A 91 -12.69 13.00 -4.17
C SER A 91 -11.38 12.23 -4.12
N VAL A 92 -10.54 12.46 -5.12
CA VAL A 92 -9.17 11.95 -5.22
C VAL A 92 -8.23 13.12 -5.36
N GLN A 93 -7.27 13.24 -4.46
CA GLN A 93 -6.23 14.26 -4.50
C GLN A 93 -4.87 13.61 -4.70
N HIS A 94 -4.27 13.82 -5.88
CA HIS A 94 -2.90 13.40 -6.15
C HIS A 94 -1.94 14.48 -5.70
N GLY A 95 -0.85 14.05 -5.05
CA GLY A 95 0.18 14.95 -4.56
C GLY A 95 1.58 14.38 -4.71
N MET A 96 2.53 15.17 -4.27
CA MET A 96 3.94 14.81 -4.25
C MET A 96 4.55 15.28 -2.93
N ARG A 97 5.09 14.36 -2.16
CA ARG A 97 5.89 14.71 -0.98
C ARG A 97 7.35 14.80 -1.38
N CYS A 98 7.96 15.96 -1.13
CA CYS A 98 9.38 16.17 -1.37
C CYS A 98 10.17 15.87 -0.08
N GLY A 99 11.19 15.00 -0.18
CA GLY A 99 12.17 14.79 0.88
C GLY A 99 13.09 16.00 1.03
N LYS A 100 13.78 16.10 2.15
CA LYS A 100 14.81 17.14 2.34
C LYS A 100 15.98 16.90 1.38
N LYS A 101 16.58 17.99 0.86
CA LYS A 101 17.88 17.93 0.16
C LYS A 101 18.90 17.31 1.11
N GLN A 102 19.61 16.29 0.66
CA GLN A 102 20.76 15.78 1.42
C GLN A 102 21.98 16.59 1.03
N GLU A 103 22.45 17.43 1.94
CA GLU A 103 23.77 18.04 1.86
C GLU A 103 24.78 17.00 2.32
N LEU A 104 25.45 16.36 1.38
CA LEU A 104 26.59 15.50 1.69
C LEU A 104 27.78 16.41 2.06
N TYR A 105 28.39 16.12 3.19
CA TYR A 105 29.59 16.82 3.64
C TYR A 105 30.66 16.77 2.54
N LYS A 106 30.93 17.93 1.89
CA LYS A 106 31.87 18.12 0.75
C LYS A 106 31.48 17.45 -0.59
N GLY A 107 30.22 17.09 -0.83
CA GLY A 107 29.76 16.57 -2.11
C GLY A 107 28.74 17.48 -2.80
N PRO A 108 28.39 17.22 -4.09
CA PRO A 108 27.35 17.96 -4.75
C PRO A 108 26.01 17.73 -4.04
N THR A 109 25.24 18.82 -3.85
CA THR A 109 23.89 18.74 -3.26
C THR A 109 23.03 17.80 -4.10
N GLN A 110 22.55 16.72 -3.49
CA GLN A 110 21.63 15.81 -4.17
C GLN A 110 20.23 16.43 -4.27
N PRO A 111 19.54 16.27 -5.41
CA PRO A 111 18.18 16.78 -5.55
C PRO A 111 17.25 16.17 -4.50
N ALA A 112 16.24 16.92 -4.08
CA ALA A 112 15.24 16.45 -3.14
C ALA A 112 14.55 15.18 -3.69
N LEU A 113 14.43 14.18 -2.83
CA LEU A 113 13.74 12.94 -3.17
C LEU A 113 12.23 13.16 -3.23
N ARG A 114 11.54 12.46 -4.12
CA ARG A 114 10.13 12.67 -4.42
C ARG A 114 9.33 11.40 -4.25
N TYR A 115 8.19 11.55 -3.63
CA TYR A 115 7.35 10.45 -3.22
C TYR A 115 5.92 10.75 -3.65
N PRO A 116 5.35 10.03 -4.62
CA PRO A 116 3.97 10.22 -5.03
C PRO A 116 3.05 9.93 -3.84
N THR A 117 2.02 10.74 -3.69
CA THR A 117 1.00 10.58 -2.66
C THR A 117 -0.38 10.65 -3.28
N VAL A 118 -1.35 10.03 -2.62
CA VAL A 118 -2.77 10.18 -2.92
C VAL A 118 -3.54 10.29 -1.61
N THR A 119 -4.59 11.10 -1.61
CA THR A 119 -5.58 11.17 -0.53
C THR A 119 -6.96 11.00 -1.14
N LEU A 120 -7.72 10.07 -0.61
CA LEU A 120 -9.10 9.77 -0.96
C LEU A 120 -10.03 10.27 0.14
N ASP A 121 -11.08 10.94 -0.24
CA ASP A 121 -12.23 11.24 0.62
C ASP A 121 -13.29 10.16 0.37
N VAL A 122 -13.64 9.37 1.39
CA VAL A 122 -14.41 8.13 1.24
C VAL A 122 -15.59 8.11 2.19
N ILE A 123 -16.78 7.86 1.63
CA ILE A 123 -18.00 7.66 2.40
C ILE A 123 -18.52 6.23 2.26
N TYR A 124 -19.17 5.76 3.31
CA TYR A 124 -19.67 4.39 3.42
C TYR A 124 -21.19 4.38 3.62
N ALA A 125 -21.83 3.31 3.15
CA ALA A 125 -23.26 3.09 3.34
C ALA A 125 -23.58 1.61 3.54
N ASN A 126 -24.69 1.38 4.26
CA ASN A 126 -25.33 0.08 4.40
C ASN A 126 -26.73 0.14 3.79
N GLY A 127 -27.15 -0.95 3.16
CA GLY A 127 -28.48 -1.07 2.57
C GLY A 127 -28.65 -2.37 1.80
N ALA A 128 -29.85 -2.65 1.35
CA ALA A 128 -30.14 -3.81 0.49
C ALA A 128 -29.56 -3.63 -0.93
N ALA A 129 -29.46 -2.38 -1.38
CA ALA A 129 -28.91 -2.00 -2.68
C ALA A 129 -27.98 -0.78 -2.52
N PRO A 130 -27.02 -0.56 -3.46
CA PRO A 130 -26.23 0.67 -3.47
C PRO A 130 -27.12 1.89 -3.71
N PRO A 131 -26.81 3.06 -3.12
CA PRO A 131 -27.57 4.29 -3.35
C PRO A 131 -27.64 4.71 -4.82
N ASP A 132 -26.55 4.52 -5.55
CA ASP A 132 -26.47 4.75 -7.01
C ASP A 132 -25.28 3.98 -7.63
N ALA A 133 -25.08 4.11 -8.94
CA ALA A 133 -24.05 3.38 -9.70
C ALA A 133 -22.60 3.79 -9.37
N SER A 134 -22.38 4.88 -8.63
CA SER A 134 -21.04 5.33 -8.21
C SER A 134 -20.50 4.57 -6.98
N TRP A 135 -21.35 3.81 -6.29
CA TRP A 135 -20.99 3.04 -5.13
C TRP A 135 -20.43 1.66 -5.50
N GLN A 136 -19.41 1.25 -4.81
CA GLN A 136 -18.78 -0.05 -4.97
C GLN A 136 -19.10 -0.96 -3.78
N VAL A 137 -19.22 -2.26 -4.03
CA VAL A 137 -19.34 -3.28 -2.96
C VAL A 137 -17.98 -3.43 -2.30
N SER A 138 -17.90 -3.19 -0.99
CA SER A 138 -16.63 -3.16 -0.26
C SER A 138 -15.86 -4.49 -0.36
N ALA A 139 -16.56 -5.62 -0.18
CA ALA A 139 -15.93 -6.94 -0.22
C ALA A 139 -15.36 -7.28 -1.62
N ASP A 140 -16.13 -7.00 -2.68
CA ASP A 140 -15.73 -7.31 -4.05
C ASP A 140 -14.54 -6.44 -4.48
N ALA A 141 -14.61 -5.13 -4.17
CA ALA A 141 -13.52 -4.20 -4.45
C ALA A 141 -12.24 -4.58 -3.71
N HIS A 142 -12.35 -4.92 -2.42
CA HIS A 142 -11.20 -5.34 -1.62
C HIS A 142 -10.55 -6.60 -2.19
N ALA A 143 -11.35 -7.66 -2.46
CA ALA A 143 -10.83 -8.92 -3.00
C ALA A 143 -10.10 -8.69 -4.34
N ARG A 144 -10.69 -7.93 -5.26
CA ARG A 144 -10.11 -7.63 -6.57
C ARG A 144 -8.83 -6.80 -6.45
N LEU A 145 -8.86 -5.70 -5.71
CA LEU A 145 -7.72 -4.77 -5.60
C LEU A 145 -6.55 -5.38 -4.84
N ALA A 146 -6.82 -6.17 -3.79
CA ALA A 146 -5.78 -6.88 -3.05
C ALA A 146 -5.06 -7.92 -3.95
N GLU A 147 -5.82 -8.65 -4.77
CA GLU A 147 -5.25 -9.59 -5.73
C GLU A 147 -4.44 -8.88 -6.82
N GLU A 148 -4.94 -7.76 -7.35
CA GLU A 148 -4.19 -6.94 -8.30
C GLU A 148 -2.86 -6.45 -7.71
N LEU A 149 -2.86 -5.94 -6.46
CA LEU A 149 -1.63 -5.50 -5.80
C LEU A 149 -0.64 -6.63 -5.56
N ARG A 150 -1.13 -7.85 -5.29
CA ARG A 150 -0.31 -9.04 -5.05
C ARG A 150 0.34 -9.55 -6.33
N THR A 151 -0.38 -9.50 -7.44
CA THR A 151 0.07 -10.06 -8.73
C THR A 151 0.73 -9.05 -9.65
N GLU A 152 0.61 -7.76 -9.34
CA GLU A 152 1.20 -6.69 -10.14
C GLU A 152 2.73 -6.79 -10.17
N ALA A 153 3.27 -7.24 -11.30
CA ALA A 153 4.68 -7.13 -11.57
C ALA A 153 5.00 -5.68 -11.97
N VAL A 154 5.62 -4.95 -11.05
CA VAL A 154 6.13 -3.61 -11.39
C VAL A 154 7.41 -3.79 -12.19
N ALA A 155 7.36 -3.55 -13.50
CA ALA A 155 8.52 -3.65 -14.36
C ALA A 155 9.60 -2.63 -13.90
N SER A 156 10.86 -3.07 -13.87
CA SER A 156 11.98 -2.22 -13.49
C SER A 156 12.10 -0.96 -14.36
N ASP A 157 11.75 -1.06 -15.63
CA ASP A 157 11.80 0.03 -16.60
C ASP A 157 10.73 1.09 -16.33
N GLU A 158 9.52 0.69 -15.91
CA GLU A 158 8.47 1.61 -15.50
C GLU A 158 8.86 2.35 -14.21
N SER A 159 9.48 1.66 -13.26
CA SER A 159 9.99 2.27 -12.04
C SER A 159 11.06 3.32 -12.31
N VAL A 160 11.94 3.08 -13.27
CA VAL A 160 12.98 4.04 -13.69
C VAL A 160 12.37 5.24 -14.42
N ALA A 161 11.40 5.03 -15.31
CA ALA A 161 10.70 6.10 -16.02
C ALA A 161 9.92 7.00 -15.04
N VAL A 162 9.22 6.42 -14.05
CA VAL A 162 8.54 7.17 -13.00
C VAL A 162 9.53 7.95 -12.13
N ALA A 163 10.68 7.38 -11.78
CA ALA A 163 11.72 8.08 -11.05
C ALA A 163 12.33 9.26 -11.83
N ALA A 164 12.43 9.14 -13.15
CA ALA A 164 12.91 10.22 -14.03
C ALA A 164 11.87 11.36 -14.15
N ASP A 165 10.59 11.06 -14.37
CA ASP A 165 9.49 12.04 -14.44
C ASP A 165 9.37 12.79 -13.11
N VAL A 166 9.52 12.08 -12.00
CA VAL A 166 9.51 12.65 -10.66
C VAL A 166 10.65 13.66 -10.44
N LYS A 167 11.80 13.58 -11.11
CA LYS A 167 12.91 14.55 -10.98
C LYS A 167 12.56 15.98 -11.42
N GLY A 168 11.58 16.18 -12.30
CA GLY A 168 11.15 17.49 -12.79
C GLY A 168 10.28 18.34 -11.82
N GLN A 169 9.54 17.73 -10.89
CA GLN A 169 8.43 18.37 -10.16
C GLN A 169 8.72 18.99 -8.77
N CYS A 170 9.70 18.55 -7.99
CA CYS A 170 10.12 19.24 -6.77
C CYS A 170 11.17 20.29 -7.14
N GLY A 171 10.76 21.49 -7.52
CA GLY A 171 11.64 22.54 -8.01
C GLY A 171 12.96 22.68 -7.25
N ALA A 172 14.01 23.03 -7.96
CA ALA A 172 15.21 23.59 -7.37
C ALA A 172 14.81 24.92 -6.70
N THR A 173 14.54 24.89 -5.40
CA THR A 173 14.57 26.09 -4.57
C THR A 173 15.89 26.19 -3.89
#